data_482bbe97375142c7f103c8c69bffc982
#
_entry.id   482bbe97375142c7f103c8c69bffc982
#
_cell.length_a   1.000
_cell.length_b   1.000
_cell.length_c   1.000
_cell.angle_alpha   90.00
_cell.angle_beta   90.00
_cell.angle_gamma   90.00
#
_symmetry.space_group_name_H-M   'P 1'
#
loop_
_entity.id
_entity.type
_entity.pdbx_description
1 polymer ?
#
loop_
_entity_poly.entity_id
_entity_poly.type
_entity_poly.pdbx_seq_one_letter_code
_entity_poly.pdbx_strand_id
1 'polypeptide(L)'
;MSQIKISGLCAAVVLCFGSHSFAADQNLNTDLIVVGAGSAGLSAAVQGAELGKKVILLEKNPYVGGNSQHAEGLFAVDSEWNRLRGDPLTRQEAYRQFIERQNHLVDPYKNKDFVEGSAENIEWLSKHGIEFEVIRETPLKDNTWHIIKNYKGVNHGAGLIKGMKDAADKLGVQTMLATPAVDLIKKDDKVVGVIAKDKKGNTYHISGKAVILASGSFGDDPKKVAEWGHRDPEAWKSSVPINKTGDGIVMAMKAGAERGPVSFIGHLGTEGKGIKFLSNLYGTSWQPFNLWVNRDGLRFTDESQCNAFSEAANAIYAQPGHYGWCIFDENTVKYLMEKGASSGIGVLVPIGTKYANLQKDIDEALAADSDGFKSASTVAGLAKAINVPAAVLEKTVAEYNKNCELQSDPMFLKDRRYLVPIEGKKLYALKLKSYFFSAYGGLITNRDHQVLDKDSRPIKGLYAAGLEVSNMVGPTYPDFFSGHAFGFASYSGRYAAINAVKEMK
;
A
#
# COMPACT_ATOMS: atom_id res chain seq x y z
N MET A 1 -18.85 70.13 57.12
CA MET A 1 -18.46 70.54 55.76
C MET A 1 -17.51 69.54 55.23
N SER A 2 -18.00 68.59 54.43
CA SER A 2 -17.18 67.56 53.82
C SER A 2 -17.67 67.41 52.37
N GLN A 3 -16.82 67.71 51.41
CA GLN A 3 -17.12 67.61 49.99
C GLN A 3 -16.92 66.17 49.54
N ILE A 4 -17.93 65.59 48.92
CA ILE A 4 -17.89 64.31 48.25
C ILE A 4 -17.44 64.56 46.80
N LYS A 5 -16.27 64.00 46.43
CA LYS A 5 -15.84 63.95 45.03
C LYS A 5 -16.40 62.71 44.39
N ILE A 6 -17.22 62.85 43.34
CA ILE A 6 -17.70 61.80 42.48
C ILE A 6 -16.66 61.61 41.33
N SER A 7 -15.94 60.54 41.31
CA SER A 7 -15.07 60.13 40.19
C SER A 7 -15.87 59.28 39.21
N GLY A 8 -16.09 59.76 38.02
CA GLY A 8 -16.76 59.06 36.94
C GLY A 8 -15.82 58.00 36.33
N LEU A 9 -16.28 56.79 36.33
CA LEU A 9 -15.63 55.65 35.66
C LEU A 9 -16.15 55.56 34.22
N CYS A 10 -15.35 55.99 33.22
CA CYS A 10 -15.63 55.75 31.82
C CYS A 10 -15.27 54.28 31.49
N ALA A 11 -16.28 53.44 31.35
CA ALA A 11 -16.10 52.10 30.79
C ALA A 11 -15.93 52.18 29.26
N ALA A 12 -14.72 51.98 28.78
CA ALA A 12 -14.46 51.80 27.36
C ALA A 12 -14.91 50.39 26.94
N VAL A 13 -16.00 50.29 26.20
CA VAL A 13 -16.43 49.05 25.52
C VAL A 13 -15.52 48.85 24.32
N VAL A 14 -14.55 47.94 24.43
CA VAL A 14 -13.77 47.47 23.30
C VAL A 14 -14.64 46.48 22.52
N LEU A 15 -15.25 46.92 21.44
CA LEU A 15 -15.89 46.07 20.44
C LEU A 15 -14.80 45.33 19.69
N CYS A 16 -14.51 44.10 20.10
CA CYS A 16 -13.75 43.15 19.29
C CYS A 16 -14.60 42.79 18.07
N PHE A 17 -14.43 43.49 16.97
CA PHE A 17 -14.86 42.99 15.67
C PHE A 17 -14.02 41.77 15.35
N GLY A 18 -14.53 40.56 15.63
CA GLY A 18 -14.04 39.34 15.06
C GLY A 18 -14.15 39.44 13.54
N SER A 19 -13.03 39.56 12.86
CA SER A 19 -12.98 39.47 11.41
C SER A 19 -13.44 38.08 11.01
N HIS A 20 -14.73 37.92 10.73
CA HIS A 20 -15.24 36.77 10.03
C HIS A 20 -14.65 36.84 8.62
N SER A 21 -13.59 36.05 8.37
CA SER A 21 -13.09 35.84 7.02
C SER A 21 -14.20 35.11 6.28
N PHE A 22 -14.93 35.78 5.41
CA PHE A 22 -15.88 35.16 4.51
C PHE A 22 -15.09 34.24 3.57
N ALA A 23 -15.59 33.00 3.39
CA ALA A 23 -15.08 32.07 2.39
C ALA A 23 -15.08 32.77 1.01
N ALA A 24 -13.92 32.75 0.34
CA ALA A 24 -13.75 33.42 -0.94
C ALA A 24 -13.81 32.41 -2.07
N ASP A 25 -14.54 32.76 -3.13
CA ASP A 25 -14.46 32.02 -4.40
C ASP A 25 -13.30 32.56 -5.24
N GLN A 26 -12.39 31.69 -5.64
CA GLN A 26 -11.20 32.02 -6.41
C GLN A 26 -11.18 31.26 -7.75
N ASN A 27 -10.89 31.99 -8.83
CA ASN A 27 -10.70 31.39 -10.14
C ASN A 27 -9.21 31.29 -10.47
N LEU A 28 -8.73 30.09 -10.75
CA LEU A 28 -7.35 29.82 -11.13
C LEU A 28 -7.33 29.18 -12.54
N ASN A 29 -6.24 29.46 -13.27
CA ASN A 29 -6.04 28.91 -14.61
C ASN A 29 -4.64 28.28 -14.71
N THR A 30 -4.59 27.10 -15.31
CA THR A 30 -3.33 26.37 -15.55
C THR A 30 -3.43 25.58 -16.85
N ASP A 31 -2.35 24.93 -17.29
CA ASP A 31 -2.42 23.97 -18.39
C ASP A 31 -2.85 22.59 -17.91
N LEU A 32 -2.25 22.11 -16.80
CA LEU A 32 -2.45 20.78 -16.26
C LEU A 32 -2.82 20.84 -14.77
N ILE A 33 -3.88 20.14 -14.41
CA ILE A 33 -4.30 19.96 -13.03
C ILE A 33 -4.00 18.52 -12.62
N VAL A 34 -3.32 18.34 -11.49
CA VAL A 34 -3.05 17.02 -10.92
C VAL A 34 -3.71 16.93 -9.55
N VAL A 35 -4.48 15.88 -9.32
CA VAL A 35 -5.22 15.65 -8.07
C VAL A 35 -4.58 14.50 -7.29
N GLY A 36 -3.98 14.80 -6.14
CA GLY A 36 -3.24 13.89 -5.28
C GLY A 36 -1.73 14.04 -5.42
N ALA A 37 -1.01 14.18 -4.30
CA ALA A 37 0.44 14.38 -4.25
C ALA A 37 1.20 13.16 -3.71
N GLY A 38 0.75 11.94 -4.06
CA GLY A 38 1.52 10.71 -3.95
C GLY A 38 2.54 10.58 -5.09
N SER A 39 3.20 9.42 -5.22
CA SER A 39 4.20 9.18 -6.27
C SER A 39 3.65 9.44 -7.68
N ALA A 40 2.44 8.96 -7.98
CA ALA A 40 1.81 9.17 -9.28
C ALA A 40 1.60 10.66 -9.59
N GLY A 41 1.02 11.40 -8.65
CA GLY A 41 0.74 12.82 -8.85
C GLY A 41 2.00 13.68 -8.92
N LEU A 42 2.98 13.42 -8.07
CA LEU A 42 4.27 14.12 -8.13
C LEU A 42 5.00 13.83 -9.45
N SER A 43 5.01 12.56 -9.91
CA SER A 43 5.61 12.21 -11.20
C SER A 43 4.87 12.88 -12.37
N ALA A 44 3.55 12.96 -12.32
CA ALA A 44 2.76 13.67 -13.32
C ALA A 44 3.05 15.17 -13.32
N ALA A 45 3.13 15.79 -12.15
CA ALA A 45 3.38 17.21 -12.01
C ALA A 45 4.78 17.61 -12.48
N VAL A 46 5.80 16.85 -12.08
CA VAL A 46 7.19 17.08 -12.52
C VAL A 46 7.31 16.91 -14.03
N GLN A 47 6.80 15.79 -14.58
CA GLN A 47 6.87 15.55 -16.03
C GLN A 47 6.09 16.60 -16.84
N GLY A 48 4.93 17.02 -16.36
CA GLY A 48 4.15 18.09 -17.00
C GLY A 48 4.91 19.41 -17.03
N ALA A 49 5.57 19.78 -15.94
CA ALA A 49 6.38 20.98 -15.84
C ALA A 49 7.66 20.89 -16.69
N GLU A 50 8.33 19.72 -16.76
CA GLU A 50 9.47 19.48 -17.68
C GLU A 50 9.06 19.65 -19.15
N LEU A 51 7.81 19.35 -19.49
CA LEU A 51 7.25 19.58 -20.83
C LEU A 51 6.78 21.04 -21.04
N GLY A 52 7.14 21.96 -20.16
CA GLY A 52 6.87 23.39 -20.28
C GLY A 52 5.44 23.80 -19.96
N LYS A 53 4.67 22.97 -19.24
CA LYS A 53 3.29 23.29 -18.86
C LYS A 53 3.23 23.93 -17.47
N LYS A 54 2.31 24.86 -17.28
CA LYS A 54 1.92 25.33 -15.96
C LYS A 54 1.11 24.23 -15.26
N VAL A 55 1.49 23.88 -14.04
CA VAL A 55 0.87 22.77 -13.30
C VAL A 55 0.39 23.25 -11.93
N ILE A 56 -0.87 22.92 -11.59
CA ILE A 56 -1.40 22.98 -10.24
C ILE A 56 -1.56 21.56 -9.71
N LEU A 57 -0.93 21.27 -8.56
CA LEU A 57 -1.00 20.00 -7.85
C LEU A 57 -1.81 20.18 -6.57
N LEU A 58 -2.91 19.44 -6.44
CA LEU A 58 -3.82 19.47 -5.29
C LEU A 58 -3.54 18.28 -4.37
N GLU A 59 -3.48 18.53 -3.06
CA GLU A 59 -3.39 17.48 -2.04
C GLU A 59 -4.35 17.80 -0.89
N LYS A 60 -5.18 16.81 -0.49
CA LYS A 60 -6.15 16.97 0.58
C LYS A 60 -5.54 16.98 1.98
N ASN A 61 -4.41 16.31 2.17
CA ASN A 61 -3.66 16.31 3.41
C ASN A 61 -2.75 17.56 3.52
N PRO A 62 -2.32 17.94 4.71
CA PRO A 62 -1.38 19.05 4.90
C PRO A 62 0.07 18.69 4.52
N TYR A 63 0.31 17.51 3.96
CA TYR A 63 1.62 17.01 3.53
C TYR A 63 1.47 16.15 2.27
N VAL A 64 2.54 16.04 1.49
CA VAL A 64 2.62 15.18 0.30
C VAL A 64 3.03 13.76 0.67
N GLY A 65 2.82 12.80 -0.24
CA GLY A 65 3.38 11.45 -0.14
C GLY A 65 2.35 10.34 -0.25
N GLY A 66 1.17 10.52 0.34
CA GLY A 66 0.15 9.47 0.33
C GLY A 66 0.71 8.12 0.79
N ASN A 67 0.22 7.03 0.23
CA ASN A 67 0.69 5.68 0.55
C ASN A 67 2.16 5.45 0.14
N SER A 68 2.63 6.19 -0.84
CA SER A 68 3.97 6.03 -1.43
C SER A 68 5.10 6.33 -0.46
N GLN A 69 4.90 7.19 0.54
CA GLN A 69 5.92 7.46 1.57
C GLN A 69 6.23 6.25 2.46
N HIS A 70 5.33 5.25 2.52
CA HIS A 70 5.48 4.02 3.30
C HIS A 70 5.99 2.84 2.44
N ALA A 71 6.15 3.04 1.13
CA ALA A 71 6.72 2.03 0.24
C ALA A 71 8.25 2.03 0.33
N GLU A 72 8.88 0.99 -0.17
CA GLU A 72 10.33 0.78 0.00
C GLU A 72 11.09 0.90 -1.31
N GLY A 73 10.56 0.32 -2.40
CA GLY A 73 11.19 0.32 -3.71
C GLY A 73 10.22 0.12 -4.87
N LEU A 74 10.69 0.40 -6.07
CA LEU A 74 9.92 0.33 -7.31
C LEU A 74 10.28 -0.92 -8.12
N PHE A 75 9.30 -1.43 -8.85
CA PHE A 75 9.52 -2.44 -9.87
C PHE A 75 10.26 -1.84 -11.06
N ALA A 76 11.32 -2.51 -11.48
CA ALA A 76 11.87 -2.37 -12.82
C ALA A 76 12.61 -3.66 -13.21
N VAL A 77 12.75 -3.88 -14.50
CA VAL A 77 13.46 -5.01 -15.10
C VAL A 77 14.37 -4.52 -16.22
N ASP A 78 15.53 -5.16 -16.37
CA ASP A 78 16.53 -4.81 -17.36
C ASP A 78 17.02 -3.33 -17.23
N SER A 79 17.08 -2.83 -15.99
CA SER A 79 17.70 -1.55 -15.68
C SER A 79 19.23 -1.67 -15.70
N GLU A 80 19.94 -0.52 -15.68
CA GLU A 80 21.38 -0.51 -15.50
C GLU A 80 21.81 -1.27 -14.24
N TRP A 81 21.12 -1.09 -13.13
CA TRP A 81 21.39 -1.80 -11.87
C TRP A 81 21.20 -3.31 -11.99
N ASN A 82 20.15 -3.78 -12.72
CA ASN A 82 19.97 -5.21 -13.00
C ASN A 82 21.13 -5.75 -13.84
N ARG A 83 21.51 -5.05 -14.91
CA ARG A 83 22.61 -5.48 -15.81
C ARG A 83 23.95 -5.54 -15.08
N LEU A 84 24.25 -4.56 -14.21
CA LEU A 84 25.47 -4.54 -13.40
C LEU A 84 25.54 -5.75 -12.43
N ARG A 85 24.41 -6.31 -12.04
CA ARG A 85 24.31 -7.52 -11.20
C ARG A 85 24.29 -8.82 -11.99
N GLY A 86 24.18 -8.76 -13.32
CA GLY A 86 24.03 -9.93 -14.16
C GLY A 86 22.67 -10.64 -13.98
N ASP A 87 21.62 -9.91 -13.68
CA ASP A 87 20.28 -10.48 -13.49
C ASP A 87 19.72 -11.01 -14.82
N PRO A 88 19.25 -12.28 -14.87
CA PRO A 88 18.86 -12.94 -16.10
C PRO A 88 17.44 -12.59 -16.57
N LEU A 89 16.62 -11.95 -15.73
CA LEU A 89 15.22 -11.65 -16.06
C LEU A 89 15.12 -10.63 -17.18
N THR A 90 14.61 -11.04 -18.34
CA THR A 90 14.36 -10.16 -19.47
C THR A 90 12.99 -9.50 -19.36
N ARG A 91 12.79 -8.36 -20.08
CA ARG A 91 11.48 -7.68 -20.18
C ARG A 91 10.42 -8.61 -20.74
N GLN A 92 10.76 -9.40 -21.75
CA GLN A 92 9.84 -10.37 -22.36
C GLN A 92 9.40 -11.44 -21.37
N GLU A 93 10.35 -11.98 -20.62
CA GLU A 93 10.06 -13.01 -19.60
C GLU A 93 9.25 -12.44 -18.44
N ALA A 94 9.58 -11.23 -17.96
CA ALA A 94 8.81 -10.55 -16.93
C ALA A 94 7.36 -10.31 -17.37
N TYR A 95 7.16 -9.82 -18.61
CA TYR A 95 5.82 -9.63 -19.18
C TYR A 95 5.06 -10.94 -19.30
N ARG A 96 5.69 -12.01 -19.82
CA ARG A 96 5.09 -13.35 -19.92
C ARG A 96 4.61 -13.86 -18.55
N GLN A 97 5.51 -13.85 -17.56
CA GLN A 97 5.17 -14.27 -16.18
C GLN A 97 4.03 -13.44 -15.60
N PHE A 98 4.02 -12.14 -15.86
CA PHE A 98 2.98 -11.27 -15.38
C PHE A 98 1.61 -11.66 -15.93
N ILE A 99 1.48 -11.80 -17.25
CA ILE A 99 0.21 -12.16 -17.90
C ILE A 99 -0.26 -13.56 -17.47
N GLU A 100 0.62 -14.55 -17.50
CA GLU A 100 0.28 -15.95 -17.16
C GLU A 100 -0.12 -16.10 -15.69
N ARG A 101 0.65 -15.55 -14.76
CA ARG A 101 0.39 -15.67 -13.32
C ARG A 101 -0.78 -14.80 -12.85
N GLN A 102 -1.20 -13.82 -13.63
CA GLN A 102 -2.43 -13.05 -13.42
C GLN A 102 -3.63 -13.61 -14.18
N ASN A 103 -3.52 -14.86 -14.68
CA ASN A 103 -4.60 -15.59 -15.37
C ASN A 103 -5.18 -14.82 -16.58
N HIS A 104 -4.40 -14.01 -17.26
CA HIS A 104 -4.83 -13.13 -18.37
C HIS A 104 -5.97 -12.15 -18.00
N LEU A 105 -6.20 -11.87 -16.73
CA LEU A 105 -7.23 -10.95 -16.22
C LEU A 105 -6.69 -9.53 -16.00
N VAL A 106 -5.79 -9.08 -16.86
CA VAL A 106 -5.13 -7.77 -16.82
C VAL A 106 -5.14 -7.14 -18.20
N ASP A 107 -4.93 -5.82 -18.28
CA ASP A 107 -4.73 -5.13 -19.55
C ASP A 107 -3.34 -5.48 -20.10
N PRO A 108 -3.25 -6.22 -21.22
CA PRO A 108 -1.97 -6.67 -21.76
C PRO A 108 -1.13 -5.52 -22.30
N TYR A 109 -1.74 -4.50 -22.89
CA TYR A 109 -1.03 -3.37 -23.48
C TYR A 109 -0.39 -2.48 -22.41
N LYS A 110 -1.15 -2.08 -21.42
CA LYS A 110 -0.63 -1.26 -20.30
C LYS A 110 0.45 -1.99 -19.52
N ASN A 111 0.26 -3.30 -19.28
CA ASN A 111 1.28 -4.10 -18.58
C ASN A 111 2.56 -4.24 -19.41
N LYS A 112 2.44 -4.43 -20.73
CA LYS A 112 3.60 -4.46 -21.60
C LYS A 112 4.36 -3.15 -21.58
N ASP A 113 3.65 -2.02 -21.74
CA ASP A 113 4.24 -0.69 -21.73
C ASP A 113 4.93 -0.38 -20.39
N PHE A 114 4.32 -0.79 -19.28
CA PHE A 114 4.90 -0.63 -17.96
C PHE A 114 6.19 -1.43 -17.79
N VAL A 115 6.18 -2.71 -18.17
CA VAL A 115 7.38 -3.56 -18.09
C VAL A 115 8.50 -3.01 -18.97
N GLU A 116 8.19 -2.64 -20.21
CA GLU A 116 9.17 -2.08 -21.16
C GLU A 116 9.73 -0.73 -20.73
N GLY A 117 8.90 0.15 -20.16
CA GLY A 117 9.28 1.49 -19.71
C GLY A 117 9.79 1.57 -18.27
N SER A 118 9.81 0.44 -17.52
CA SER A 118 10.14 0.44 -16.09
C SER A 118 11.57 0.89 -15.80
N ALA A 119 12.54 0.42 -16.58
CA ALA A 119 13.95 0.81 -16.43
C ALA A 119 14.15 2.30 -16.71
N GLU A 120 13.58 2.83 -17.81
CA GLU A 120 13.65 4.26 -18.14
C GLU A 120 13.02 5.13 -17.05
N ASN A 121 11.96 4.63 -16.40
CA ASN A 121 11.34 5.35 -15.29
C ASN A 121 12.29 5.46 -14.08
N ILE A 122 13.05 4.42 -13.74
CA ILE A 122 14.09 4.47 -12.70
C ILE A 122 15.19 5.46 -13.08
N GLU A 123 15.65 5.42 -14.33
CA GLU A 123 16.67 6.36 -14.84
C GLU A 123 16.17 7.81 -14.78
N TRP A 124 14.91 8.07 -15.12
CA TRP A 124 14.31 9.40 -15.01
C TRP A 124 14.26 9.88 -13.56
N LEU A 125 13.84 9.03 -12.62
CA LEU A 125 13.86 9.36 -11.19
C LEU A 125 15.29 9.62 -10.69
N SER A 126 16.26 8.86 -11.16
CA SER A 126 17.68 9.04 -10.80
C SER A 126 18.23 10.39 -11.25
N LYS A 127 17.79 10.94 -12.39
CA LYS A 127 18.15 12.29 -12.86
C LYS A 127 17.68 13.40 -11.90
N HIS A 128 16.70 13.11 -11.04
CA HIS A 128 16.27 14.00 -9.96
C HIS A 128 17.07 13.80 -8.67
N GLY A 129 18.17 13.04 -8.70
CA GLY A 129 19.09 12.83 -7.58
C GLY A 129 18.65 11.74 -6.61
N ILE A 130 17.71 10.89 -7.00
CA ILE A 130 17.27 9.74 -6.22
C ILE A 130 18.23 8.59 -6.47
N GLU A 131 18.86 8.07 -5.42
CA GLU A 131 19.78 6.94 -5.48
C GLU A 131 19.05 5.62 -5.26
N PHE A 132 19.38 4.62 -6.08
CA PHE A 132 18.78 3.30 -6.03
C PHE A 132 19.80 2.21 -5.75
N GLU A 133 19.30 1.08 -5.22
CA GLU A 133 19.97 -0.20 -5.24
C GLU A 133 18.96 -1.29 -5.55
N VAL A 134 19.40 -2.36 -6.22
CA VAL A 134 18.53 -3.51 -6.48
C VAL A 134 18.80 -4.58 -5.44
N ILE A 135 17.76 -5.05 -4.79
CA ILE A 135 17.83 -6.17 -3.87
C ILE A 135 16.83 -7.26 -4.25
N ARG A 136 17.12 -8.47 -3.84
CA ARG A 136 16.18 -9.58 -3.85
C ARG A 136 15.45 -9.61 -2.52
N GLU A 137 14.14 -9.45 -2.54
CA GLU A 137 13.34 -9.42 -1.33
C GLU A 137 13.37 -10.77 -0.59
N THR A 138 13.25 -11.86 -1.35
CA THR A 138 13.39 -13.22 -0.86
C THR A 138 14.15 -14.08 -1.88
N PRO A 139 14.73 -15.23 -1.49
CA PRO A 139 15.39 -16.13 -2.42
C PRO A 139 14.47 -16.69 -3.52
N LEU A 140 13.15 -16.56 -3.38
CA LEU A 140 12.12 -17.08 -4.29
C LEU A 140 11.65 -16.06 -5.34
N LYS A 141 12.07 -14.80 -5.22
CA LYS A 141 11.67 -13.71 -6.13
C LYS A 141 12.81 -13.27 -7.04
N ASP A 142 12.48 -12.73 -8.19
CA ASP A 142 13.44 -12.10 -9.09
C ASP A 142 13.90 -10.74 -8.57
N ASN A 143 15.04 -10.24 -9.07
CA ASN A 143 15.62 -8.96 -8.66
C ASN A 143 14.92 -7.78 -9.36
N THR A 144 13.64 -7.58 -9.11
CA THR A 144 12.88 -6.48 -9.70
C THR A 144 12.78 -5.24 -8.81
N TRP A 145 13.24 -5.35 -7.57
CA TRP A 145 13.00 -4.35 -6.53
C TRP A 145 14.11 -3.32 -6.44
N HIS A 146 13.87 -2.13 -6.97
CA HIS A 146 14.76 -0.97 -6.90
C HIS A 146 14.43 -0.16 -5.65
N ILE A 147 15.17 -0.43 -4.59
CA ILE A 147 15.02 0.26 -3.30
C ILE A 147 15.56 1.68 -3.43
N ILE A 148 14.81 2.64 -2.91
CA ILE A 148 15.30 4.00 -2.75
C ILE A 148 16.29 4.00 -1.58
N LYS A 149 17.58 4.03 -1.91
CA LYS A 149 18.67 3.99 -0.96
C LYS A 149 18.83 5.30 -0.22
N ASN A 150 18.80 6.40 -0.96
CA ASN A 150 19.02 7.72 -0.40
C ASN A 150 18.49 8.83 -1.28
N TYR A 151 17.95 9.87 -0.64
CA TYR A 151 17.79 11.20 -1.18
C TYR A 151 18.02 12.21 -0.04
N LYS A 152 19.19 12.89 -0.03
CA LYS A 152 19.55 13.89 0.98
C LYS A 152 19.32 13.39 2.42
N GLY A 153 19.77 12.18 2.72
CA GLY A 153 19.65 11.56 4.03
C GLY A 153 18.30 10.89 4.32
N VAL A 154 17.39 10.83 3.35
CA VAL A 154 16.09 10.14 3.47
C VAL A 154 16.05 8.96 2.52
N ASN A 155 15.67 7.79 3.01
CA ASN A 155 15.59 6.54 2.25
C ASN A 155 14.14 6.14 1.96
N HIS A 156 13.95 5.07 1.21
CA HIS A 156 12.69 4.45 0.85
C HIS A 156 11.70 5.43 0.19
N GLY A 157 10.40 5.17 0.28
CA GLY A 157 9.37 5.99 -0.35
C GLY A 157 9.38 7.45 0.09
N ALA A 158 9.71 7.72 1.36
CA ALA A 158 9.85 9.08 1.86
C ALA A 158 10.96 9.85 1.13
N GLY A 159 12.06 9.17 0.78
CA GLY A 159 13.15 9.74 -0.01
C GLY A 159 12.72 10.10 -1.44
N LEU A 160 11.98 9.20 -2.11
CA LEU A 160 11.41 9.48 -3.42
C LEU A 160 10.44 10.66 -3.38
N ILE A 161 9.51 10.65 -2.44
CA ILE A 161 8.52 11.73 -2.29
C ILE A 161 9.21 13.08 -2.07
N LYS A 162 10.21 13.11 -1.19
CA LYS A 162 11.00 14.34 -0.95
C LYS A 162 11.72 14.80 -2.23
N GLY A 163 12.36 13.89 -2.94
CA GLY A 163 13.08 14.20 -4.19
C GLY A 163 12.16 14.74 -5.27
N MET A 164 11.03 14.11 -5.49
CA MET A 164 10.06 14.55 -6.48
C MET A 164 9.35 15.85 -6.08
N LYS A 165 9.13 16.09 -4.77
CA LYS A 165 8.61 17.38 -4.30
C LYS A 165 9.62 18.51 -4.51
N ASP A 166 10.90 18.28 -4.17
CA ASP A 166 11.97 19.26 -4.43
C ASP A 166 12.08 19.57 -5.95
N ALA A 167 11.92 18.56 -6.81
CA ALA A 167 11.90 18.74 -8.27
C ALA A 167 10.70 19.56 -8.74
N ALA A 168 9.50 19.24 -8.23
CA ALA A 168 8.27 19.98 -8.53
C ALA A 168 8.40 21.46 -8.15
N ASP A 169 8.92 21.75 -6.96
CA ASP A 169 9.15 23.14 -6.50
C ASP A 169 10.15 23.89 -7.38
N LYS A 170 11.26 23.24 -7.74
CA LYS A 170 12.28 23.82 -8.62
C LYS A 170 11.73 24.14 -10.01
N LEU A 171 10.78 23.34 -10.50
CA LEU A 171 10.11 23.53 -11.80
C LEU A 171 8.92 24.49 -11.75
N GLY A 172 8.61 25.06 -10.57
CA GLY A 172 7.54 26.04 -10.41
C GLY A 172 6.14 25.45 -10.36
N VAL A 173 6.00 24.16 -10.00
CA VAL A 173 4.68 23.54 -9.78
C VAL A 173 3.99 24.20 -8.58
N GLN A 174 2.78 24.71 -8.79
CA GLN A 174 1.98 25.26 -7.70
C GLN A 174 1.32 24.13 -6.91
N THR A 175 1.88 23.77 -5.75
CA THR A 175 1.30 22.76 -4.86
C THR A 175 0.36 23.39 -3.84
N MET A 176 -0.89 22.93 -3.81
CA MET A 176 -1.91 23.37 -2.85
C MET A 176 -2.22 22.23 -1.88
N LEU A 177 -1.68 22.33 -0.67
CA LEU A 177 -1.89 21.37 0.42
C LEU A 177 -3.18 21.68 1.20
N ALA A 178 -3.71 20.71 1.93
CA ALA A 178 -4.97 20.79 2.66
C ALA A 178 -6.14 21.36 1.82
N THR A 179 -6.09 21.06 0.51
CA THR A 179 -7.00 21.58 -0.51
C THR A 179 -7.57 20.41 -1.34
N PRO A 180 -8.53 19.65 -0.79
CA PRO A 180 -9.17 18.55 -1.51
C PRO A 180 -9.90 19.04 -2.77
N ALA A 181 -9.68 18.35 -3.90
CA ALA A 181 -10.59 18.42 -5.02
C ALA A 181 -11.92 17.75 -4.63
N VAL A 182 -13.05 18.40 -4.93
CA VAL A 182 -14.38 17.93 -4.52
C VAL A 182 -15.31 17.62 -5.69
N ASP A 183 -15.03 18.19 -6.87
CA ASP A 183 -15.79 17.91 -8.09
C ASP A 183 -14.98 18.22 -9.37
N LEU A 184 -15.40 17.65 -10.49
CA LEU A 184 -14.87 17.95 -11.83
C LEU A 184 -15.73 19.01 -12.53
N ILE A 185 -15.08 19.94 -13.24
CA ILE A 185 -15.77 20.91 -14.08
C ILE A 185 -15.84 20.34 -15.49
N LYS A 186 -17.08 20.11 -15.97
CA LYS A 186 -17.33 19.68 -17.37
C LYS A 186 -17.89 20.86 -18.18
N LYS A 187 -17.43 20.95 -19.41
CA LYS A 187 -18.02 21.79 -20.45
C LYS A 187 -18.25 20.91 -21.67
N ASP A 188 -19.49 20.76 -22.06
CA ASP A 188 -19.92 19.80 -23.05
C ASP A 188 -19.44 18.37 -22.65
N ASP A 189 -18.78 17.65 -23.56
CA ASP A 189 -18.23 16.29 -23.32
C ASP A 189 -16.79 16.27 -22.80
N LYS A 190 -16.25 17.43 -22.36
CA LYS A 190 -14.86 17.55 -21.92
C LYS A 190 -14.77 17.96 -20.45
N VAL A 191 -13.86 17.33 -19.72
CA VAL A 191 -13.41 17.82 -18.42
C VAL A 191 -12.43 18.97 -18.65
N VAL A 192 -12.74 20.13 -18.06
CA VAL A 192 -11.99 21.39 -18.25
C VAL A 192 -11.48 21.96 -16.95
N GLY A 193 -11.62 21.26 -15.83
CA GLY A 193 -11.14 21.73 -14.54
C GLY A 193 -11.63 20.94 -13.36
N VAL A 194 -11.32 21.45 -12.18
CA VAL A 194 -11.77 20.92 -10.89
C VAL A 194 -12.27 22.02 -9.96
N ILE A 195 -13.17 21.66 -9.06
CA ILE A 195 -13.54 22.46 -7.91
C ILE A 195 -12.79 21.90 -6.72
N ALA A 196 -12.07 22.75 -5.99
CA ALA A 196 -11.38 22.40 -4.76
C ALA A 196 -11.81 23.31 -3.61
N LYS A 197 -11.69 22.81 -2.36
CA LYS A 197 -12.05 23.59 -1.16
C LYS A 197 -10.94 23.44 -0.12
N ASP A 198 -10.58 24.52 0.53
CA ASP A 198 -9.64 24.45 1.66
C ASP A 198 -10.36 24.36 3.01
N LYS A 199 -9.60 24.14 4.08
CA LYS A 199 -10.14 24.06 5.45
C LYS A 199 -10.72 25.39 5.97
N LYS A 200 -10.42 26.52 5.31
CA LYS A 200 -10.96 27.83 5.65
C LYS A 200 -12.30 28.10 4.98
N GLY A 201 -12.75 27.15 4.13
CA GLY A 201 -13.99 27.25 3.38
C GLY A 201 -13.85 27.95 2.02
N ASN A 202 -12.65 28.39 1.62
CA ASN A 202 -12.44 28.97 0.31
C ASN A 202 -12.69 27.93 -0.78
N THR A 203 -13.40 28.32 -1.82
CA THR A 203 -13.66 27.51 -3.00
C THR A 203 -12.76 27.98 -4.15
N TYR A 204 -12.10 27.03 -4.79
CA TYR A 204 -11.22 27.24 -5.95
C TYR A 204 -11.86 26.61 -7.19
N HIS A 205 -12.18 27.41 -8.18
CA HIS A 205 -12.57 26.98 -9.51
C HIS A 205 -11.32 26.98 -10.40
N ILE A 206 -10.72 25.82 -10.58
CA ILE A 206 -9.45 25.69 -11.30
C ILE A 206 -9.71 25.17 -12.71
N SER A 207 -9.47 26.02 -13.71
CA SER A 207 -9.61 25.67 -15.12
C SER A 207 -8.28 25.19 -15.70
N GLY A 208 -8.32 24.15 -16.51
CA GLY A 208 -7.15 23.55 -17.14
C GLY A 208 -7.49 22.84 -18.45
N LYS A 209 -6.47 22.54 -19.26
CA LYS A 209 -6.64 21.81 -20.52
C LYS A 209 -6.81 20.31 -20.32
N ALA A 210 -6.26 19.76 -19.21
CA ALA A 210 -6.42 18.38 -18.78
C ALA A 210 -6.34 18.27 -17.25
N VAL A 211 -6.98 17.20 -16.72
CA VAL A 211 -6.97 16.80 -15.32
C VAL A 211 -6.43 15.38 -15.21
N ILE A 212 -5.42 15.16 -14.37
CA ILE A 212 -4.90 13.84 -14.03
C ILE A 212 -5.33 13.51 -12.60
N LEU A 213 -6.14 12.47 -12.44
CA LEU A 213 -6.51 11.91 -11.15
C LEU A 213 -5.42 10.95 -10.67
N ALA A 214 -4.83 11.24 -9.53
CA ALA A 214 -3.77 10.49 -8.88
C ALA A 214 -3.99 10.46 -7.35
N SER A 215 -5.27 10.52 -6.93
CA SER A 215 -5.69 10.61 -5.53
C SER A 215 -5.61 9.27 -4.79
N GLY A 216 -5.34 8.19 -5.54
CA GLY A 216 -5.07 6.86 -5.01
C GLY A 216 -6.32 6.04 -4.74
N SER A 217 -6.22 5.16 -3.74
CA SER A 217 -7.20 4.14 -3.42
C SER A 217 -8.35 4.62 -2.52
N PHE A 218 -9.24 3.70 -2.19
CA PHE A 218 -10.43 3.90 -1.33
C PHE A 218 -10.34 3.13 0.00
N GLY A 219 -9.20 2.51 0.32
CA GLY A 219 -9.06 1.51 1.37
C GLY A 219 -9.33 1.97 2.81
N ASP A 220 -9.46 3.27 3.06
CA ASP A 220 -9.80 3.80 4.38
C ASP A 220 -11.31 4.14 4.50
N ASP A 221 -12.11 3.82 3.48
CA ASP A 221 -13.57 3.88 3.51
C ASP A 221 -14.15 2.46 3.63
N PRO A 222 -14.63 2.04 4.81
CA PRO A 222 -15.11 0.68 5.03
C PRO A 222 -16.31 0.33 4.15
N LYS A 223 -17.15 1.30 3.78
CA LYS A 223 -18.28 1.06 2.87
C LYS A 223 -17.77 0.68 1.48
N LYS A 224 -16.77 1.38 0.96
CA LYS A 224 -16.18 1.05 -0.34
C LYS A 224 -15.38 -0.25 -0.31
N VAL A 225 -14.72 -0.58 0.80
CA VAL A 225 -14.11 -1.91 0.97
C VAL A 225 -15.15 -3.01 0.86
N ALA A 226 -16.32 -2.85 1.49
CA ALA A 226 -17.42 -3.82 1.39
C ALA A 226 -18.08 -3.83 0.00
N GLU A 227 -18.47 -2.68 -0.53
CA GLU A 227 -19.26 -2.58 -1.77
C GLU A 227 -18.41 -2.79 -3.04
N TRP A 228 -17.21 -2.23 -3.09
CA TRP A 228 -16.35 -2.31 -4.28
C TRP A 228 -15.38 -3.48 -4.22
N GLY A 229 -14.85 -3.75 -3.02
CA GLY A 229 -13.85 -4.78 -2.80
C GLY A 229 -14.43 -6.15 -2.46
N HIS A 230 -15.73 -6.24 -2.14
CA HIS A 230 -16.39 -7.46 -1.70
C HIS A 230 -15.66 -8.15 -0.54
N ARG A 231 -15.19 -7.34 0.43
CA ARG A 231 -14.51 -7.80 1.64
C ARG A 231 -15.22 -7.27 2.89
N ASP A 232 -15.25 -8.08 3.93
CA ASP A 232 -15.67 -7.63 5.26
C ASP A 232 -14.63 -6.65 5.82
N PRO A 233 -14.96 -5.37 6.04
CA PRO A 233 -14.01 -4.35 6.49
C PRO A 233 -13.50 -4.59 7.93
N GLU A 234 -14.19 -5.41 8.72
CA GLU A 234 -13.72 -5.80 10.06
C GLU A 234 -12.66 -6.92 10.00
N ALA A 235 -12.69 -7.71 8.95
CA ALA A 235 -11.76 -8.81 8.74
C ALA A 235 -10.64 -8.51 7.73
N TRP A 236 -10.79 -7.43 6.95
CA TRP A 236 -9.83 -6.98 5.93
C TRP A 236 -9.53 -5.49 6.11
N LYS A 237 -8.55 -5.18 6.99
CA LYS A 237 -8.30 -3.82 7.47
C LYS A 237 -7.14 -3.14 6.76
N SER A 238 -7.25 -1.83 6.55
CA SER A 238 -6.13 -1.00 6.11
C SER A 238 -5.07 -0.91 7.22
N SER A 239 -3.82 -1.26 6.90
CA SER A 239 -2.67 -1.14 7.80
C SER A 239 -2.01 0.25 7.74
N VAL A 240 -2.35 1.05 6.74
CA VAL A 240 -1.81 2.41 6.52
C VAL A 240 -2.98 3.38 6.34
N PRO A 241 -3.67 3.78 7.43
CA PRO A 241 -4.79 4.71 7.37
C PRO A 241 -4.27 6.15 7.19
N ILE A 242 -4.32 6.65 5.95
CA ILE A 242 -3.85 7.99 5.55
C ILE A 242 -4.93 8.81 4.84
N ASN A 243 -6.21 8.49 5.10
CA ASN A 243 -7.36 9.14 4.49
C ASN A 243 -7.55 8.80 2.98
N LYS A 244 -7.36 7.52 2.61
CA LYS A 244 -7.60 6.98 1.26
C LYS A 244 -9.10 6.71 1.07
N THR A 245 -9.84 7.66 0.55
CA THR A 245 -11.31 7.60 0.49
C THR A 245 -11.88 7.50 -0.93
N GLY A 246 -11.03 7.38 -1.95
CA GLY A 246 -11.46 7.19 -3.35
C GLY A 246 -12.13 8.43 -3.96
N ASP A 247 -11.70 9.62 -3.57
CA ASP A 247 -12.36 10.87 -3.96
C ASP A 247 -12.32 11.09 -5.47
N GLY A 248 -11.17 10.89 -6.11
CA GLY A 248 -11.02 11.00 -7.55
C GLY A 248 -11.86 9.99 -8.31
N ILE A 249 -11.93 8.74 -7.82
CA ILE A 249 -12.78 7.70 -8.40
C ILE A 249 -14.25 8.15 -8.39
N VAL A 250 -14.73 8.66 -7.24
CA VAL A 250 -16.12 9.15 -7.11
C VAL A 250 -16.39 10.33 -8.03
N MET A 251 -15.46 11.29 -8.12
CA MET A 251 -15.61 12.44 -9.02
C MET A 251 -15.67 11.99 -10.49
N ALA A 252 -14.81 11.06 -10.90
CA ALA A 252 -14.80 10.54 -12.26
C ALA A 252 -16.08 9.76 -12.60
N MET A 253 -16.57 8.91 -11.67
CA MET A 253 -17.83 8.19 -11.86
C MET A 253 -19.02 9.16 -12.03
N LYS A 254 -19.08 10.24 -11.27
CA LYS A 254 -20.07 11.31 -11.48
C LYS A 254 -19.94 11.97 -12.88
N ALA A 255 -18.72 12.03 -13.39
CA ALA A 255 -18.47 12.54 -14.74
C ALA A 255 -18.77 11.53 -15.85
N GLY A 256 -19.17 10.30 -15.51
CA GLY A 256 -19.55 9.24 -16.44
C GLY A 256 -18.50 8.14 -16.63
N ALA A 257 -17.45 8.12 -15.81
CA ALA A 257 -16.39 7.12 -15.90
C ALA A 257 -16.88 5.72 -15.47
N GLU A 258 -16.30 4.69 -16.08
CA GLU A 258 -16.45 3.30 -15.69
C GLU A 258 -15.40 2.91 -14.64
N ARG A 259 -15.84 2.17 -13.61
CA ARG A 259 -14.97 1.58 -12.60
C ARG A 259 -14.68 0.11 -12.92
N GLY A 260 -13.42 -0.28 -12.77
CA GLY A 260 -12.99 -1.65 -13.02
C GLY A 260 -12.92 -2.54 -11.76
N PRO A 261 -12.43 -3.78 -11.92
CA PRO A 261 -12.26 -4.74 -10.82
C PRO A 261 -11.24 -4.25 -9.78
N VAL A 262 -11.40 -4.76 -8.56
CA VAL A 262 -10.57 -4.42 -7.39
C VAL A 262 -9.60 -5.54 -7.08
N SER A 263 -8.36 -5.18 -6.73
CA SER A 263 -7.35 -6.07 -6.17
C SER A 263 -6.66 -5.40 -4.99
N PHE A 264 -6.62 -6.09 -3.86
CA PHE A 264 -5.95 -5.57 -2.66
C PHE A 264 -4.46 -5.93 -2.65
N ILE A 265 -3.64 -5.00 -2.22
CA ILE A 265 -2.23 -5.25 -1.86
C ILE A 265 -2.25 -5.78 -0.43
N GLY A 266 -2.58 -7.06 -0.30
CA GLY A 266 -2.79 -7.73 0.98
C GLY A 266 -1.49 -8.06 1.70
N HIS A 267 -1.59 -8.30 2.99
CA HIS A 267 -0.53 -8.92 3.78
C HIS A 267 -1.10 -9.59 5.03
N LEU A 268 -0.38 -10.56 5.55
CA LEU A 268 -0.71 -11.14 6.84
C LEU A 268 -0.34 -10.16 7.97
N GLY A 269 -1.02 -10.28 9.08
CA GLY A 269 -0.67 -9.56 10.30
C GLY A 269 -1.20 -10.31 11.51
N THR A 270 -0.99 -9.71 12.67
CA THR A 270 -1.43 -10.24 13.96
C THR A 270 -2.22 -9.18 14.70
N GLU A 271 -3.20 -9.63 15.46
CA GLU A 271 -4.04 -8.75 16.28
C GLU A 271 -4.11 -9.30 17.70
N GLY A 272 -4.00 -8.43 18.69
CA GLY A 272 -4.14 -8.78 20.08
C GLY A 272 -3.51 -7.74 21.00
N LYS A 273 -4.05 -7.67 22.21
CA LYS A 273 -3.54 -6.77 23.25
C LYS A 273 -2.10 -7.12 23.59
N GLY A 274 -1.21 -6.13 23.66
CA GLY A 274 0.21 -6.33 23.93
C GLY A 274 1.07 -6.73 22.73
N ILE A 275 0.47 -6.97 21.55
CA ILE A 275 1.19 -7.27 20.32
C ILE A 275 1.41 -5.96 19.55
N LYS A 276 2.68 -5.61 19.32
CA LYS A 276 3.05 -4.38 18.60
C LYS A 276 3.38 -4.70 17.14
N PHE A 277 2.97 -3.84 16.24
CA PHE A 277 3.35 -3.93 14.82
C PHE A 277 4.89 -3.90 14.69
N LEU A 278 5.45 -4.78 13.86
CA LEU A 278 6.89 -4.98 13.67
C LEU A 278 7.68 -5.36 14.93
N SER A 279 7.03 -5.76 16.02
CA SER A 279 7.73 -6.40 17.14
C SER A 279 8.32 -7.77 16.73
N ASN A 280 9.23 -8.32 17.55
CA ASN A 280 9.77 -9.65 17.22
C ASN A 280 8.69 -10.74 17.28
N LEU A 281 7.69 -10.60 18.18
CA LEU A 281 6.53 -11.50 18.21
C LEU A 281 5.69 -11.38 16.93
N TYR A 282 5.44 -10.16 16.44
CA TYR A 282 4.80 -9.95 15.14
C TYR A 282 5.60 -10.63 14.02
N GLY A 283 6.92 -10.43 13.99
CA GLY A 283 7.81 -11.02 12.99
C GLY A 283 7.85 -12.56 13.03
N THR A 284 7.52 -13.17 14.17
CA THR A 284 7.45 -14.64 14.29
C THR A 284 6.35 -15.21 13.41
N SER A 285 5.23 -14.53 13.19
CA SER A 285 4.17 -14.99 12.29
C SER A 285 4.59 -15.08 10.81
N TRP A 286 5.65 -14.40 10.44
CA TRP A 286 6.21 -14.38 9.09
C TRP A 286 7.27 -15.46 8.84
N GLN A 287 7.41 -16.43 9.75
CA GLN A 287 8.40 -17.47 9.58
C GLN A 287 7.79 -18.72 8.91
N PRO A 288 8.36 -19.20 7.79
CA PRO A 288 7.78 -20.25 6.98
C PRO A 288 7.76 -21.64 7.65
N PHE A 289 8.55 -21.83 8.70
CA PHE A 289 8.64 -23.09 9.43
C PHE A 289 7.59 -23.26 10.55
N ASN A 290 6.77 -22.22 10.81
CA ASN A 290 5.66 -22.35 11.74
C ASN A 290 4.50 -23.16 11.15
N LEU A 291 3.57 -23.58 11.98
CA LEU A 291 2.36 -24.30 11.58
C LEU A 291 1.16 -23.35 11.64
N TRP A 292 0.39 -23.23 10.57
CA TRP A 292 -0.84 -22.43 10.56
C TRP A 292 -2.07 -23.33 10.58
N VAL A 293 -2.98 -23.05 11.51
CA VAL A 293 -4.26 -23.75 11.62
C VAL A 293 -5.42 -22.75 11.66
N ASN A 294 -6.59 -23.18 11.14
CA ASN A 294 -7.81 -22.43 11.23
C ASN A 294 -8.53 -22.66 12.59
N ARG A 295 -9.71 -22.07 12.77
CA ARG A 295 -10.51 -22.22 14.00
C ARG A 295 -10.98 -23.67 14.26
N ASP A 296 -10.94 -24.52 13.26
CA ASP A 296 -11.33 -25.93 13.37
C ASP A 296 -10.12 -26.82 13.72
N GLY A 297 -8.92 -26.23 13.87
CA GLY A 297 -7.66 -26.92 14.20
C GLY A 297 -6.98 -27.56 13.01
N LEU A 298 -7.42 -27.28 11.79
CA LEU A 298 -6.89 -27.84 10.55
C LEU A 298 -5.89 -26.90 9.88
N ARG A 299 -4.79 -27.45 9.32
CA ARG A 299 -3.93 -26.73 8.37
C ARG A 299 -4.73 -26.31 7.15
N PHE A 300 -4.37 -25.20 6.53
CA PHE A 300 -5.13 -24.66 5.40
C PHE A 300 -4.25 -24.17 4.24
N THR A 301 -2.94 -24.16 4.37
CA THR A 301 -2.02 -23.72 3.31
C THR A 301 -0.59 -24.23 3.58
N ASP A 302 0.29 -24.08 2.60
CA ASP A 302 1.73 -24.06 2.80
C ASP A 302 2.11 -22.73 3.50
N GLU A 303 2.68 -22.80 4.68
CA GLU A 303 3.03 -21.64 5.49
C GLU A 303 4.18 -20.80 4.91
N SER A 304 4.90 -21.32 3.91
CA SER A 304 5.88 -20.53 3.15
C SER A 304 5.23 -19.40 2.34
N GLN A 305 3.90 -19.43 2.18
CA GLN A 305 3.11 -18.33 1.64
C GLN A 305 3.26 -17.03 2.45
N CYS A 306 3.80 -17.07 3.66
CA CYS A 306 4.19 -15.84 4.37
C CYS A 306 5.11 -14.92 3.54
N ASN A 307 5.86 -15.48 2.58
CA ASN A 307 6.70 -14.74 1.64
C ASN A 307 5.93 -14.15 0.44
N ALA A 308 4.69 -14.57 0.23
CA ALA A 308 3.77 -14.06 -0.78
C ALA A 308 2.62 -13.34 -0.06
N PHE A 309 2.79 -12.08 0.19
CA PHE A 309 2.03 -11.28 1.14
C PHE A 309 0.52 -11.32 0.89
N SER A 310 0.10 -11.12 -0.36
CA SER A 310 -1.31 -11.09 -0.71
C SER A 310 -1.93 -12.48 -0.74
N GLU A 311 -1.18 -13.49 -1.14
CA GLU A 311 -1.60 -14.89 -1.09
C GLU A 311 -1.80 -15.34 0.37
N ALA A 312 -0.89 -14.98 1.27
CA ALA A 312 -1.03 -15.24 2.70
C ALA A 312 -2.29 -14.60 3.27
N ALA A 313 -2.52 -13.31 2.96
CA ALA A 313 -3.73 -12.61 3.39
C ALA A 313 -5.01 -13.27 2.85
N ASN A 314 -5.01 -13.66 1.58
CA ASN A 314 -6.14 -14.37 0.95
C ASN A 314 -6.41 -15.73 1.62
N ALA A 315 -5.34 -16.51 1.89
CA ALA A 315 -5.46 -17.81 2.55
C ALA A 315 -6.08 -17.69 3.95
N ILE A 316 -5.66 -16.70 4.73
CA ILE A 316 -6.20 -16.41 6.06
C ILE A 316 -7.66 -15.93 5.96
N TYR A 317 -7.95 -15.00 5.04
CA TYR A 317 -9.31 -14.46 4.87
C TYR A 317 -10.31 -15.53 4.43
N ALA A 318 -9.87 -16.51 3.67
CA ALA A 318 -10.71 -17.63 3.22
C ALA A 318 -11.13 -18.57 4.36
N GLN A 319 -10.48 -18.49 5.54
CA GLN A 319 -10.81 -19.39 6.64
C GLN A 319 -12.10 -19.00 7.35
N PRO A 320 -12.80 -19.96 7.97
CA PRO A 320 -13.98 -19.69 8.77
C PRO A 320 -13.67 -18.64 9.87
N GLY A 321 -14.42 -17.53 9.89
CA GLY A 321 -14.20 -16.41 10.80
C GLY A 321 -13.08 -15.47 10.39
N HIS A 322 -12.46 -15.68 9.19
CA HIS A 322 -11.44 -14.82 8.61
C HIS A 322 -10.21 -14.63 9.51
N TYR A 323 -9.76 -15.72 10.14
CA TYR A 323 -8.54 -15.76 10.94
C TYR A 323 -7.94 -17.16 10.97
N GLY A 324 -6.67 -17.23 11.37
CA GLY A 324 -5.97 -18.47 11.71
C GLY A 324 -5.14 -18.31 12.97
N TRP A 325 -4.41 -19.36 13.32
CA TRP A 325 -3.44 -19.38 14.39
C TRP A 325 -2.09 -19.86 13.87
N CYS A 326 -1.05 -19.07 14.11
CA CYS A 326 0.34 -19.46 13.90
C CYS A 326 0.83 -20.18 15.15
N ILE A 327 1.09 -21.49 15.05
CA ILE A 327 1.56 -22.32 16.16
C ILE A 327 3.07 -22.51 16.05
N PHE A 328 3.77 -22.33 17.13
CA PHE A 328 5.20 -22.52 17.27
C PHE A 328 5.55 -22.91 18.74
N ASP A 329 6.78 -23.23 19.00
CA ASP A 329 7.24 -23.65 20.32
C ASP A 329 8.47 -22.88 20.82
N GLU A 330 8.96 -23.24 22.00
CA GLU A 330 10.14 -22.62 22.60
C GLU A 330 11.43 -22.83 21.79
N ASN A 331 11.51 -23.91 20.98
CA ASN A 331 12.66 -24.17 20.11
C ASN A 331 12.71 -23.13 18.98
N THR A 332 11.53 -22.79 18.41
CA THR A 332 11.37 -21.70 17.46
C THR A 332 11.81 -20.34 18.08
N VAL A 333 11.38 -20.05 19.30
CA VAL A 333 11.79 -18.82 20.01
C VAL A 333 13.31 -18.77 20.14
N LYS A 334 13.94 -19.84 20.62
CA LYS A 334 15.39 -19.95 20.76
C LYS A 334 16.09 -19.77 19.40
N TYR A 335 15.61 -20.45 18.35
CA TYR A 335 16.15 -20.31 17.00
C TYR A 335 16.14 -18.87 16.51
N LEU A 336 15.01 -18.18 16.62
CA LEU A 336 14.87 -16.79 16.15
C LEU A 336 15.75 -15.80 16.95
N MET A 337 15.94 -16.03 18.24
CA MET A 337 16.83 -15.22 19.07
C MET A 337 18.31 -15.45 18.73
N GLU A 338 18.70 -16.69 18.44
CA GLU A 338 20.12 -17.07 18.22
C GLU A 338 20.54 -16.95 16.74
N LYS A 339 19.73 -17.45 15.84
CA LYS A 339 20.02 -17.55 14.38
C LYS A 339 19.38 -16.43 13.57
N GLY A 340 18.21 -15.94 14.02
CA GLY A 340 17.47 -14.89 13.34
C GLY A 340 16.40 -15.38 12.38
N ALA A 341 15.73 -14.43 11.74
CA ALA A 341 14.64 -14.66 10.82
C ALA A 341 15.09 -15.39 9.54
N SER A 342 14.40 -16.44 9.14
CA SER A 342 14.60 -17.12 7.84
C SER A 342 13.77 -16.47 6.72
N SER A 343 12.76 -15.69 7.08
CA SER A 343 11.97 -14.86 6.19
C SER A 343 11.95 -13.43 6.73
N GLY A 344 12.18 -12.46 5.86
CA GLY A 344 12.15 -11.04 6.19
C GLY A 344 10.77 -10.41 6.00
N ILE A 345 10.66 -9.16 6.41
CA ILE A 345 9.51 -8.29 6.11
C ILE A 345 10.08 -7.11 5.32
N GLY A 346 10.24 -7.30 4.02
CA GLY A 346 10.90 -6.33 3.16
C GLY A 346 12.29 -5.91 3.66
N VAL A 347 12.61 -4.65 3.55
CA VAL A 347 13.86 -4.07 4.11
C VAL A 347 13.73 -3.71 5.60
N LEU A 348 12.53 -3.76 6.16
CA LEU A 348 12.28 -3.41 7.57
C LEU A 348 12.81 -4.48 8.53
N VAL A 349 12.72 -5.74 8.12
CA VAL A 349 13.28 -6.88 8.86
C VAL A 349 14.05 -7.77 7.88
N PRO A 350 15.34 -7.51 7.65
CA PRO A 350 16.16 -8.34 6.76
C PRO A 350 16.27 -9.79 7.26
N ILE A 351 16.45 -10.72 6.32
CA ILE A 351 16.76 -12.12 6.62
C ILE A 351 18.01 -12.18 7.50
N GLY A 352 18.01 -13.03 8.52
CA GLY A 352 19.08 -13.14 9.50
C GLY A 352 18.99 -12.17 10.69
N THR A 353 18.01 -11.26 10.69
CA THR A 353 17.75 -10.37 11.83
C THR A 353 17.43 -11.18 13.07
N LYS A 354 18.24 -11.08 14.10
CA LYS A 354 18.01 -11.76 15.40
C LYS A 354 16.88 -11.08 16.16
N TYR A 355 15.95 -11.88 16.67
CA TYR A 355 14.80 -11.39 17.43
C TYR A 355 15.14 -11.26 18.91
N ALA A 356 16.08 -10.35 19.23
CA ALA A 356 16.63 -10.19 20.57
C ALA A 356 15.58 -9.85 21.66
N ASN A 357 14.47 -9.23 21.28
CA ASN A 357 13.39 -8.86 22.18
C ASN A 357 12.22 -9.87 22.19
N LEU A 358 12.33 -11.01 21.52
CA LEU A 358 11.19 -11.93 21.33
C LEU A 358 10.64 -12.44 22.67
N GLN A 359 11.51 -12.83 23.62
CA GLN A 359 11.05 -13.27 24.94
C GLN A 359 10.30 -12.17 25.67
N LYS A 360 10.80 -10.94 25.62
CA LYS A 360 10.13 -9.78 26.22
C LYS A 360 8.75 -9.52 25.58
N ASP A 361 8.65 -9.58 24.25
CA ASP A 361 7.38 -9.38 23.53
C ASP A 361 6.36 -10.48 23.92
N ILE A 362 6.82 -11.72 24.07
CA ILE A 362 6.02 -12.85 24.55
C ILE A 362 5.49 -12.58 25.96
N ASP A 363 6.36 -12.18 26.88
CA ASP A 363 5.99 -11.94 28.28
C ASP A 363 5.01 -10.76 28.40
N GLU A 364 5.20 -9.69 27.61
CA GLU A 364 4.27 -8.55 27.54
C GLU A 364 2.90 -8.97 27.02
N ALA A 365 2.83 -9.80 25.96
CA ALA A 365 1.57 -10.27 25.39
C ALA A 365 0.82 -11.22 26.35
N LEU A 366 1.53 -12.10 27.06
CA LEU A 366 0.95 -12.98 28.07
C LEU A 366 0.46 -12.20 29.29
N ALA A 367 1.23 -11.23 29.77
CA ALA A 367 0.84 -10.36 30.89
C ALA A 367 -0.38 -9.48 30.58
N ALA A 368 -0.56 -9.12 29.31
CA ALA A 368 -1.72 -8.36 28.84
C ALA A 368 -2.99 -9.23 28.69
N ASP A 369 -2.92 -10.53 28.97
CA ASP A 369 -3.97 -11.52 28.67
C ASP A 369 -4.53 -11.37 27.26
N SER A 370 -3.63 -11.35 26.28
CA SER A 370 -3.97 -11.12 24.88
C SER A 370 -4.95 -12.18 24.36
N ASP A 371 -5.99 -11.75 23.70
CA ASP A 371 -6.90 -12.64 22.93
C ASP A 371 -6.26 -13.15 21.62
N GLY A 372 -5.22 -12.47 21.17
CA GLY A 372 -4.43 -12.83 19.98
C GLY A 372 -3.19 -13.66 20.26
N PHE A 373 -2.84 -13.93 21.55
CA PHE A 373 -1.65 -14.72 21.90
C PHE A 373 -1.89 -15.59 23.13
N LYS A 374 -1.66 -16.88 22.99
CA LYS A 374 -1.83 -17.86 24.08
C LYS A 374 -0.64 -18.82 24.16
N SER A 375 -0.44 -19.42 25.34
CA SER A 375 0.56 -20.47 25.54
C SER A 375 0.04 -21.61 26.40
N ALA A 376 0.61 -22.79 26.21
CA ALA A 376 0.33 -23.98 27.01
C ALA A 376 1.52 -24.94 27.02
N SER A 377 1.51 -25.94 27.91
CA SER A 377 2.53 -27.00 27.99
C SER A 377 2.15 -28.25 27.17
N THR A 378 0.93 -28.32 26.64
CA THR A 378 0.44 -29.44 25.83
C THR A 378 -0.39 -28.94 24.65
N VAL A 379 -0.47 -29.72 23.59
CA VAL A 379 -1.31 -29.38 22.41
C VAL A 379 -2.78 -29.28 22.80
N ALA A 380 -3.29 -30.20 23.64
CA ALA A 380 -4.68 -30.13 24.15
C ALA A 380 -4.93 -28.87 25.00
N GLY A 381 -3.96 -28.49 25.84
CA GLY A 381 -4.01 -27.24 26.61
C GLY A 381 -4.03 -26.01 25.73
N LEU A 382 -3.22 -25.98 24.66
CA LEU A 382 -3.19 -24.90 23.68
C LEU A 382 -4.52 -24.82 22.92
N ALA A 383 -5.04 -25.97 22.45
CA ALA A 383 -6.34 -26.06 21.77
C ALA A 383 -7.45 -25.45 22.61
N LYS A 384 -7.51 -25.77 23.91
CA LYS A 384 -8.47 -25.17 24.85
C LYS A 384 -8.26 -23.65 24.96
N ALA A 385 -7.01 -23.19 25.04
CA ALA A 385 -6.70 -21.77 25.20
C ALA A 385 -7.10 -20.92 24.00
N ILE A 386 -7.06 -21.49 22.78
CA ILE A 386 -7.42 -20.82 21.53
C ILE A 386 -8.83 -21.20 21.02
N ASN A 387 -9.57 -21.97 21.79
CA ASN A 387 -10.93 -22.41 21.48
C ASN A 387 -11.05 -23.17 20.14
N VAL A 388 -10.17 -24.17 19.93
CA VAL A 388 -10.24 -25.12 18.81
C VAL A 388 -10.46 -26.54 19.32
N PRO A 389 -11.01 -27.49 18.52
CA PRO A 389 -11.22 -28.88 18.95
C PRO A 389 -9.88 -29.57 19.24
N ALA A 390 -9.68 -30.00 20.50
CA ALA A 390 -8.40 -30.55 20.97
C ALA A 390 -7.97 -31.78 20.18
N ALA A 391 -8.87 -32.76 19.97
CA ALA A 391 -8.56 -33.97 19.22
C ALA A 391 -8.12 -33.70 17.76
N VAL A 392 -8.69 -32.64 17.15
CA VAL A 392 -8.33 -32.24 15.78
C VAL A 392 -6.94 -31.61 15.79
N LEU A 393 -6.67 -30.68 16.71
CA LEU A 393 -5.37 -30.02 16.77
C LEU A 393 -4.24 -31.01 17.10
N GLU A 394 -4.47 -31.95 18.03
CA GLU A 394 -3.51 -33.01 18.37
C GLU A 394 -3.18 -33.86 17.14
N LYS A 395 -4.21 -34.26 16.38
CA LYS A 395 -4.03 -34.99 15.12
C LYS A 395 -3.23 -34.16 14.09
N THR A 396 -3.59 -32.88 13.92
CA THR A 396 -2.92 -31.99 12.95
C THR A 396 -1.43 -31.82 13.29
N VAL A 397 -1.09 -31.60 14.58
CA VAL A 397 0.31 -31.48 14.99
C VAL A 397 1.06 -32.78 14.83
N ALA A 398 0.46 -33.92 15.15
CA ALA A 398 1.08 -35.24 14.97
C ALA A 398 1.35 -35.54 13.50
N GLU A 399 0.42 -35.26 12.60
CA GLU A 399 0.58 -35.41 11.14
C GLU A 399 1.66 -34.48 10.61
N TYR A 400 1.68 -33.21 11.07
CA TYR A 400 2.72 -32.26 10.68
C TYR A 400 4.12 -32.70 11.15
N ASN A 401 4.27 -33.16 12.38
CA ASN A 401 5.54 -33.65 12.90
C ASN A 401 6.02 -34.91 12.13
N LYS A 402 5.08 -35.81 11.78
CA LYS A 402 5.40 -36.94 10.91
C LYS A 402 5.90 -36.51 9.52
N ASN A 403 5.29 -35.47 8.92
CA ASN A 403 5.76 -34.91 7.66
C ASN A 403 7.17 -34.31 7.81
N CYS A 404 7.49 -33.72 8.97
CA CYS A 404 8.83 -33.22 9.28
C CYS A 404 9.86 -34.35 9.37
N GLU A 405 9.53 -35.46 10.04
CA GLU A 405 10.39 -36.66 10.08
C GLU A 405 10.65 -37.20 8.70
N LEU A 406 9.61 -37.31 7.85
CA LEU A 406 9.69 -37.81 6.47
C LEU A 406 10.30 -36.78 5.51
N GLN A 407 10.53 -35.56 5.92
CA GLN A 407 10.96 -34.44 5.05
C GLN A 407 10.08 -34.26 3.81
N SER A 408 8.80 -34.53 3.94
CA SER A 408 7.81 -34.51 2.87
C SER A 408 6.43 -34.06 3.37
N ASP A 409 5.84 -33.13 2.69
CA ASP A 409 4.48 -32.63 2.96
C ASP A 409 3.57 -32.92 1.75
N PRO A 410 2.90 -34.09 1.71
CA PRO A 410 2.14 -34.51 0.54
C PRO A 410 0.86 -33.68 0.33
N MET A 411 0.34 -32.99 1.35
CA MET A 411 -0.92 -32.25 1.26
C MET A 411 -0.70 -30.80 0.79
N PHE A 412 0.28 -30.09 1.36
CA PHE A 412 0.49 -28.67 1.08
C PHE A 412 1.80 -28.41 0.31
N LEU A 413 2.62 -29.43 0.08
CA LEU A 413 3.87 -29.34 -0.66
C LEU A 413 4.88 -28.35 -0.06
N LYS A 414 4.84 -28.15 1.25
CA LYS A 414 5.77 -27.28 1.97
C LYS A 414 7.22 -27.76 1.74
N ASP A 415 8.07 -26.82 1.34
CA ASP A 415 9.48 -27.13 1.09
C ASP A 415 10.13 -27.74 2.34
N ARG A 416 10.87 -28.84 2.13
CA ARG A 416 11.56 -29.56 3.21
C ARG A 416 12.45 -28.67 4.10
N ARG A 417 12.99 -27.59 3.58
CA ARG A 417 13.77 -26.60 4.33
C ARG A 417 12.99 -25.97 5.49
N TYR A 418 11.68 -25.96 5.40
CA TYR A 418 10.76 -25.33 6.35
C TYR A 418 9.96 -26.35 7.18
N LEU A 419 10.21 -27.65 7.00
CA LEU A 419 9.61 -28.71 7.80
C LEU A 419 10.37 -28.85 9.11
N VAL A 420 9.94 -28.08 10.12
CA VAL A 420 10.51 -28.07 11.48
C VAL A 420 9.42 -28.55 12.43
N PRO A 421 9.66 -29.63 13.22
CA PRO A 421 8.64 -30.21 14.10
C PRO A 421 8.34 -29.29 15.29
N ILE A 422 7.13 -29.45 15.85
CA ILE A 422 6.69 -28.77 17.07
C ILE A 422 6.80 -29.78 18.22
N GLU A 423 7.87 -29.69 19.00
CA GLU A 423 8.26 -30.69 20.03
C GLU A 423 8.67 -30.05 21.37
N GLY A 424 8.66 -28.71 21.45
CA GLY A 424 9.04 -27.99 22.66
C GLY A 424 8.05 -28.21 23.81
N LYS A 425 8.52 -28.03 25.03
CA LYS A 425 7.70 -28.17 26.25
C LYS A 425 6.73 -27.00 26.45
N LYS A 426 6.99 -25.86 25.81
CA LYS A 426 6.12 -24.70 25.84
C LYS A 426 5.69 -24.35 24.43
N LEU A 427 4.40 -24.37 24.22
CA LEU A 427 3.74 -24.10 22.94
C LEU A 427 3.09 -22.73 22.96
N TYR A 428 3.05 -22.09 21.79
CA TYR A 428 2.48 -20.78 21.59
C TYR A 428 1.53 -20.78 20.38
N ALA A 429 0.51 -19.95 20.46
CA ALA A 429 -0.39 -19.67 19.34
C ALA A 429 -0.55 -18.15 19.20
N LEU A 430 -0.26 -17.64 18.01
CA LEU A 430 -0.37 -16.23 17.62
C LEU A 430 -1.45 -16.09 16.57
N LYS A 431 -2.45 -15.23 16.79
CA LYS A 431 -3.60 -15.06 15.90
C LYS A 431 -3.19 -14.35 14.62
N LEU A 432 -3.51 -14.96 13.49
CA LEU A 432 -3.28 -14.44 12.15
C LEU A 432 -4.53 -13.71 11.65
N LYS A 433 -4.34 -12.57 11.03
CA LYS A 433 -5.37 -11.74 10.42
C LYS A 433 -4.91 -11.24 9.06
N SER A 434 -5.89 -10.83 8.24
CA SER A 434 -5.63 -10.24 6.94
C SER A 434 -5.69 -8.72 7.02
N TYR A 435 -4.67 -8.09 6.42
CA TYR A 435 -4.56 -6.65 6.28
C TYR A 435 -4.25 -6.30 4.82
N PHE A 436 -4.29 -5.02 4.50
CA PHE A 436 -3.83 -4.52 3.21
C PHE A 436 -3.20 -3.13 3.33
N PHE A 437 -2.21 -2.87 2.50
CA PHE A 437 -1.58 -1.55 2.41
C PHE A 437 -2.43 -0.58 1.60
N SER A 438 -3.02 -1.07 0.51
CA SER A 438 -3.83 -0.30 -0.43
C SER A 438 -4.59 -1.25 -1.36
N ALA A 439 -5.32 -0.68 -2.34
CA ALA A 439 -6.00 -1.45 -3.37
C ALA A 439 -5.82 -0.79 -4.74
N TYR A 440 -5.67 -1.62 -5.78
CA TYR A 440 -6.03 -1.27 -7.14
C TYR A 440 -7.56 -1.37 -7.29
N GLY A 441 -8.16 -0.69 -8.26
CA GLY A 441 -9.58 -0.88 -8.53
C GLY A 441 -10.35 0.41 -8.61
N GLY A 442 -9.75 1.38 -9.26
CA GLY A 442 -10.37 2.62 -9.60
C GLY A 442 -10.99 2.58 -11.00
N LEU A 443 -10.50 3.43 -11.86
CA LEU A 443 -11.07 3.74 -13.16
C LEU A 443 -10.50 2.85 -14.27
N ILE A 444 -11.33 2.46 -15.20
CA ILE A 444 -10.88 1.88 -16.46
C ILE A 444 -10.24 2.99 -17.31
N THR A 445 -9.04 2.72 -17.81
CA THR A 445 -8.32 3.64 -18.69
C THR A 445 -7.86 2.91 -19.94
N ASN A 446 -7.68 3.66 -21.04
CA ASN A 446 -6.99 3.16 -22.21
C ASN A 446 -5.46 3.16 -22.02
N ARG A 447 -4.74 2.77 -23.08
CA ARG A 447 -3.26 2.72 -23.10
C ARG A 447 -2.59 4.09 -22.85
N ASP A 448 -3.28 5.18 -23.22
CA ASP A 448 -2.81 6.56 -23.03
C ASP A 448 -3.16 7.14 -21.65
N HIS A 449 -3.68 6.31 -20.72
CA HIS A 449 -4.17 6.69 -19.39
C HIS A 449 -5.39 7.60 -19.38
N GLN A 450 -6.10 7.76 -20.51
CA GLN A 450 -7.39 8.46 -20.54
C GLN A 450 -8.45 7.60 -19.84
N VAL A 451 -9.26 8.23 -19.01
CA VAL A 451 -10.37 7.58 -18.30
C VAL A 451 -11.48 7.26 -19.32
N LEU A 452 -12.04 6.05 -19.24
CA LEU A 452 -13.09 5.59 -20.13
C LEU A 452 -14.47 5.68 -19.49
N ASP A 453 -15.48 5.94 -20.32
CA ASP A 453 -16.89 5.83 -19.96
C ASP A 453 -17.39 4.36 -20.08
N LYS A 454 -18.65 4.12 -19.72
CA LYS A 454 -19.30 2.79 -19.81
C LYS A 454 -19.33 2.20 -21.24
N ASP A 455 -19.18 3.02 -22.26
CA ASP A 455 -19.15 2.60 -23.66
C ASP A 455 -17.70 2.45 -24.18
N SER A 456 -16.72 2.41 -23.25
CA SER A 456 -15.27 2.33 -23.53
C SER A 456 -14.72 3.49 -24.36
N ARG A 457 -15.35 4.67 -24.30
CA ARG A 457 -14.89 5.88 -24.98
C ARG A 457 -14.13 6.78 -24.01
N PRO A 458 -13.03 7.42 -24.46
CA PRO A 458 -12.28 8.35 -23.61
C PRO A 458 -13.12 9.57 -23.18
N ILE A 459 -13.15 9.87 -21.90
CA ILE A 459 -13.65 11.13 -21.35
C ILE A 459 -12.59 12.18 -21.63
N LYS A 460 -12.85 13.05 -22.60
CA LYS A 460 -11.88 14.06 -23.07
C LYS A 460 -11.37 14.93 -21.90
N GLY A 461 -10.07 15.14 -21.86
CA GLY A 461 -9.42 15.97 -20.86
C GLY A 461 -9.28 15.31 -19.46
N LEU A 462 -9.67 14.03 -19.29
CA LEU A 462 -9.58 13.31 -18.03
C LEU A 462 -8.65 12.11 -18.13
N TYR A 463 -7.66 12.06 -17.25
CA TYR A 463 -6.64 11.00 -17.13
C TYR A 463 -6.62 10.44 -15.71
N ALA A 464 -6.11 9.22 -15.54
CA ALA A 464 -5.88 8.64 -14.23
C ALA A 464 -4.53 7.91 -14.15
N ALA A 465 -3.93 7.92 -12.96
CA ALA A 465 -2.63 7.31 -12.70
C ALA A 465 -2.55 6.67 -11.31
N GLY A 466 -1.61 5.75 -11.15
CA GLY A 466 -1.38 5.04 -9.89
C GLY A 466 -2.49 4.07 -9.55
N LEU A 467 -2.76 3.89 -8.26
CA LEU A 467 -3.76 2.94 -7.76
C LEU A 467 -5.22 3.33 -8.07
N GLU A 468 -5.41 4.50 -8.63
CA GLU A 468 -6.70 4.96 -9.16
C GLU A 468 -7.07 4.30 -10.50
N VAL A 469 -6.10 3.63 -11.15
CA VAL A 469 -6.29 2.85 -12.36
C VAL A 469 -6.62 1.40 -12.03
N SER A 470 -7.56 0.80 -12.76
CA SER A 470 -7.86 -0.64 -12.66
C SER A 470 -7.22 -1.43 -13.80
N ASN A 471 -7.41 -2.78 -13.78
CA ASN A 471 -6.93 -3.74 -14.79
C ASN A 471 -5.41 -3.82 -14.96
N MET A 472 -4.63 -3.30 -14.01
CA MET A 472 -3.18 -3.48 -13.97
C MET A 472 -2.78 -4.78 -13.32
N VAL A 473 -3.59 -5.27 -12.40
CA VAL A 473 -3.40 -6.54 -11.70
C VAL A 473 -4.70 -7.34 -11.71
N GLY A 474 -4.57 -8.66 -11.66
CA GLY A 474 -5.70 -9.58 -11.58
C GLY A 474 -6.30 -9.65 -10.16
N PRO A 475 -6.99 -10.75 -9.82
CA PRO A 475 -7.69 -10.88 -8.54
C PRO A 475 -6.78 -10.83 -7.31
N THR A 476 -5.49 -11.19 -7.46
CA THR A 476 -4.49 -11.13 -6.41
C THR A 476 -3.32 -10.26 -6.86
N TYR A 477 -2.83 -9.39 -5.98
CA TYR A 477 -1.67 -8.56 -6.25
C TYR A 477 -0.42 -9.41 -6.56
N PRO A 478 0.41 -9.03 -7.54
CA PRO A 478 1.52 -9.84 -8.04
C PRO A 478 2.76 -9.76 -7.15
N ASP A 479 2.71 -10.35 -5.96
CA ASP A 479 3.84 -10.37 -5.01
C ASP A 479 5.08 -11.11 -5.51
N PHE A 480 4.98 -11.83 -6.62
CA PHE A 480 6.14 -12.44 -7.29
C PHE A 480 7.07 -11.39 -7.92
N PHE A 481 6.59 -10.19 -8.15
CA PHE A 481 7.38 -9.04 -8.57
C PHE A 481 7.31 -7.92 -7.54
N SER A 482 8.38 -7.79 -6.77
CA SER A 482 8.47 -6.75 -5.74
C SER A 482 8.46 -5.34 -6.35
N GLY A 483 7.75 -4.40 -5.71
CA GLY A 483 7.73 -2.99 -6.09
C GLY A 483 6.72 -2.62 -7.19
N HIS A 484 5.86 -3.54 -7.65
CA HIS A 484 4.93 -3.31 -8.77
C HIS A 484 4.05 -2.07 -8.56
N ALA A 485 3.34 -1.96 -7.45
CA ALA A 485 2.40 -0.85 -7.20
C ALA A 485 3.10 0.51 -7.19
N PHE A 486 4.27 0.59 -6.57
CA PHE A 486 5.02 1.84 -6.46
C PHE A 486 5.68 2.22 -7.79
N GLY A 487 6.24 1.24 -8.49
CA GLY A 487 6.77 1.42 -9.85
C GLY A 487 5.72 1.89 -10.83
N PHE A 488 4.55 1.23 -10.85
CA PHE A 488 3.44 1.62 -11.70
C PHE A 488 2.91 3.02 -11.34
N ALA A 489 2.82 3.37 -10.05
CA ALA A 489 2.37 4.70 -9.65
C ALA A 489 3.25 5.80 -10.25
N SER A 490 4.57 5.70 -10.12
CA SER A 490 5.51 6.66 -10.72
C SER A 490 5.43 6.67 -12.24
N TYR A 491 5.50 5.49 -12.86
CA TYR A 491 5.43 5.31 -14.31
C TYR A 491 4.15 5.92 -14.91
N SER A 492 2.99 5.51 -14.41
CA SER A 492 1.70 5.93 -14.97
C SER A 492 1.46 7.43 -14.80
N GLY A 493 1.92 8.02 -13.68
CA GLY A 493 1.85 9.48 -13.49
C GLY A 493 2.63 10.23 -14.55
N ARG A 494 3.87 9.81 -14.80
CA ARG A 494 4.74 10.37 -15.84
C ARG A 494 4.10 10.25 -17.23
N TYR A 495 3.63 9.04 -17.60
CA TYR A 495 3.07 8.81 -18.93
C TYR A 495 1.69 9.43 -19.15
N ALA A 496 0.86 9.53 -18.12
CA ALA A 496 -0.39 10.29 -18.17
C ALA A 496 -0.13 11.77 -18.49
N ALA A 497 0.91 12.38 -17.88
CA ALA A 497 1.29 13.76 -18.20
C ALA A 497 1.83 13.91 -19.64
N ILE A 498 2.67 12.98 -20.10
CA ILE A 498 3.17 12.98 -21.50
C ILE A 498 2.01 12.93 -22.47
N ASN A 499 1.05 12.04 -22.29
CA ASN A 499 -0.08 11.86 -23.19
C ASN A 499 -1.06 13.04 -23.11
N ALA A 500 -1.35 13.54 -21.90
CA ALA A 500 -2.16 14.73 -21.74
C ALA A 500 -1.56 15.96 -22.46
N VAL A 501 -0.24 16.15 -22.36
CA VAL A 501 0.44 17.28 -23.04
C VAL A 501 0.43 17.12 -24.57
N LYS A 502 0.53 15.90 -25.11
CA LYS A 502 0.41 15.66 -26.56
C LYS A 502 -0.96 16.10 -27.11
N GLU A 503 -2.03 15.89 -26.35
CA GLU A 503 -3.39 16.28 -26.76
C GLU A 503 -3.69 17.78 -26.55
N MET A 504 -2.85 18.52 -25.84
CA MET A 504 -3.00 19.98 -25.66
C MET A 504 -2.54 20.78 -26.89
N LYS A 505 -1.93 20.11 -27.86
CA LYS A 505 -1.54 20.73 -29.14
C LYS A 505 -2.73 20.89 -30.04
#